data_4bfd4b0a1a4df4cc4ff6dcb4fd71d6dc
#
_entry.id   4bfd4b0a1a4df4cc4ff6dcb4fd71d6dc
#
_cell.length_a   1.000
_cell.length_b   1.000
_cell.length_c   1.000
_cell.angle_alpha   90.00
_cell.angle_beta   90.00
_cell.angle_gamma   90.00
#
_symmetry.space_group_name_H-M   'P 1'
#
loop_
_entity.id
_entity.type
_entity.pdbx_description
1 polymer ?
#
loop_
_entity_poly.entity_id
_entity_poly.type
_entity_poly.pdbx_seq_one_letter_code
_entity_poly.pdbx_strand_id
1 'polypeptide(L)'
;MIFSQALGRLEGLGRSAAALLPGLAIALVLFGIGLLVARGVRAAVRRAAELRDASPGSAAVLGRIAGGVTVLVSFLVAASVAFPSVSAADLFNLLGIGGVAIGFAFRDVLQNLLAGILILLTRPFVIGDQIRAGSFEGTVEDVWVRATVLRTYDNQRILIPNATLFVDKITIITAHDKRRLAFPLTIGNGDDIKEARRVIVEALRGTDGVLADRSPEALVTGLGAAGVDMTARFWIDPPRRRDAVDALDYAISNVKEALTAAGIDLPYPTSQVLLHDQTEAADGDRTRQREGWPAGKSPPRARWQVLREEDQPEGHTVERKDERV
;
A
#
# COMPACT_ATOMS: atom_id res chain seq x y z
N MET A 1 1.29 -75.58 -37.77
CA MET A 1 0.26 -74.52 -37.50
C MET A 1 0.85 -73.23 -36.98
N ILE A 2 1.76 -73.24 -35.96
CA ILE A 2 2.34 -72.01 -35.37
C ILE A 2 3.20 -71.21 -36.34
N PHE A 3 3.98 -71.91 -37.20
CA PHE A 3 4.89 -71.24 -38.14
C PHE A 3 4.15 -70.55 -39.31
N SER A 4 3.04 -71.12 -39.80
CA SER A 4 2.20 -70.49 -40.80
C SER A 4 1.42 -69.30 -40.32
N GLN A 5 1.03 -69.29 -39.03
CA GLN A 5 0.42 -68.13 -38.40
C GLN A 5 1.42 -66.99 -38.15
N ALA A 6 2.68 -67.33 -37.83
CA ALA A 6 3.74 -66.36 -37.70
C ALA A 6 4.13 -65.69 -39.00
N LEU A 7 4.26 -66.46 -40.07
CA LEU A 7 4.50 -65.96 -41.43
C LEU A 7 3.36 -65.07 -41.94
N GLY A 8 2.09 -65.47 -41.74
CA GLY A 8 0.92 -64.64 -42.11
C GLY A 8 0.86 -63.29 -41.31
N ARG A 9 1.31 -63.28 -40.06
CA ARG A 9 1.44 -62.02 -39.25
C ARG A 9 2.56 -61.13 -39.76
N LEU A 10 3.72 -61.71 -40.18
CA LEU A 10 4.80 -60.98 -40.80
C LEU A 10 4.46 -60.37 -42.13
N GLU A 11 3.77 -61.09 -42.97
CA GLU A 11 3.24 -60.62 -44.29
C GLU A 11 2.18 -59.51 -44.07
N GLY A 12 1.31 -59.67 -43.08
CA GLY A 12 0.33 -58.66 -42.70
C GLY A 12 1.00 -57.31 -42.17
N LEU A 13 2.04 -57.43 -41.35
CA LEU A 13 2.80 -56.31 -40.92
C LEU A 13 3.56 -55.63 -42.07
N GLY A 14 4.14 -56.40 -42.97
CA GLY A 14 4.81 -55.86 -44.16
C GLY A 14 3.86 -55.12 -45.13
N ARG A 15 2.61 -55.63 -45.35
CA ARG A 15 1.60 -54.91 -46.12
C ARG A 15 1.10 -53.64 -45.45
N SER A 16 0.90 -53.67 -44.12
CA SER A 16 0.50 -52.51 -43.38
C SER A 16 1.61 -51.42 -43.38
N ALA A 17 2.88 -51.82 -43.27
CA ALA A 17 4.01 -50.91 -43.37
C ALA A 17 4.15 -50.30 -44.78
N ALA A 18 3.95 -51.10 -45.82
CA ALA A 18 3.95 -50.63 -47.22
C ALA A 18 2.82 -49.63 -47.49
N ALA A 19 1.65 -49.82 -46.90
CA ALA A 19 0.52 -48.90 -47.02
C ALA A 19 0.75 -47.52 -46.35
N LEU A 20 1.64 -47.46 -45.40
CA LEU A 20 2.03 -46.17 -44.71
C LEU A 20 3.08 -45.38 -45.50
N LEU A 21 3.84 -46.00 -46.39
CA LEU A 21 4.93 -45.34 -47.13
C LEU A 21 4.51 -44.09 -47.91
N PRO A 22 3.37 -44.11 -48.70
CA PRO A 22 2.94 -42.90 -49.40
C PRO A 22 2.59 -41.74 -48.47
N GLY A 23 1.92 -42.03 -47.34
CA GLY A 23 1.58 -41.05 -46.33
C GLY A 23 2.83 -40.45 -45.65
N LEU A 24 3.81 -41.29 -45.30
CA LEU A 24 5.09 -40.88 -44.76
C LEU A 24 5.90 -40.00 -45.74
N ALA A 25 5.89 -40.35 -47.05
CA ALA A 25 6.59 -39.52 -48.03
C ALA A 25 5.96 -38.14 -48.16
N ILE A 26 4.60 -38.04 -48.21
CA ILE A 26 3.90 -36.76 -48.24
C ILE A 26 4.14 -35.97 -46.94
N ALA A 27 4.07 -36.62 -45.78
CA ALA A 27 4.34 -36.01 -44.49
C ALA A 27 5.75 -35.42 -44.39
N LEU A 28 6.74 -36.14 -44.92
CA LEU A 28 8.14 -35.71 -44.92
C LEU A 28 8.35 -34.47 -45.80
N VAL A 29 7.67 -34.43 -46.97
CA VAL A 29 7.67 -33.25 -47.84
C VAL A 29 6.99 -32.06 -47.17
N LEU A 30 5.82 -32.27 -46.57
CA LEU A 30 5.09 -31.22 -45.83
C LEU A 30 5.90 -30.67 -44.64
N PHE A 31 6.54 -31.58 -43.89
CA PHE A 31 7.40 -31.16 -42.78
C PHE A 31 8.64 -30.39 -43.27
N GLY A 32 9.25 -30.83 -44.40
CA GLY A 32 10.36 -30.10 -45.03
C GLY A 32 9.96 -28.67 -45.46
N ILE A 33 8.79 -28.54 -46.11
CA ILE A 33 8.21 -27.23 -46.42
C ILE A 33 7.99 -26.43 -45.14
N GLY A 34 7.43 -27.05 -44.11
CA GLY A 34 7.23 -26.40 -42.77
C GLY A 34 8.54 -25.88 -42.14
N LEU A 35 9.64 -26.62 -42.28
CA LEU A 35 10.96 -26.15 -41.81
C LEU A 35 11.48 -24.94 -42.61
N LEU A 36 11.20 -24.88 -43.93
CA LEU A 36 11.52 -23.70 -44.75
C LEU A 36 10.69 -22.49 -44.34
N VAL A 37 9.38 -22.69 -44.13
CA VAL A 37 8.47 -21.67 -43.62
C VAL A 37 8.92 -21.19 -42.24
N ALA A 38 9.28 -22.08 -41.32
CA ALA A 38 9.79 -21.74 -40.01
C ALA A 38 11.06 -20.89 -40.04
N ARG A 39 11.97 -21.16 -41.00
CA ARG A 39 13.15 -20.29 -41.21
C ARG A 39 12.73 -18.89 -41.67
N GLY A 40 11.80 -18.81 -42.60
CA GLY A 40 11.25 -17.53 -43.08
C GLY A 40 10.58 -16.72 -41.96
N VAL A 41 9.71 -17.36 -41.18
CA VAL A 41 9.02 -16.77 -40.04
C VAL A 41 10.03 -16.28 -38.99
N ARG A 42 11.03 -17.11 -38.66
CA ARG A 42 12.12 -16.72 -37.75
C ARG A 42 12.85 -15.46 -38.20
N ALA A 43 13.22 -15.42 -39.52
CA ALA A 43 13.93 -14.25 -40.06
C ALA A 43 13.03 -13.02 -40.14
N ALA A 44 11.75 -13.15 -40.49
CA ALA A 44 10.79 -12.07 -40.55
C ALA A 44 10.52 -11.45 -39.17
N VAL A 45 10.27 -12.30 -38.16
CA VAL A 45 10.03 -11.83 -36.79
C VAL A 45 11.26 -11.16 -36.21
N ARG A 46 12.44 -11.73 -36.46
CA ARG A 46 13.70 -11.10 -36.02
C ARG A 46 13.91 -9.71 -36.65
N ARG A 47 13.73 -9.60 -37.98
CA ARG A 47 13.83 -8.30 -38.69
C ARG A 47 12.79 -7.29 -38.19
N ALA A 48 11.55 -7.72 -37.98
CA ALA A 48 10.50 -6.85 -37.48
C ALA A 48 10.79 -6.34 -36.05
N ALA A 49 11.41 -7.17 -35.20
CA ALA A 49 11.84 -6.79 -33.85
C ALA A 49 13.02 -5.81 -33.89
N GLU A 50 14.01 -6.05 -34.78
CA GLU A 50 15.14 -5.15 -34.98
C GLU A 50 14.72 -3.76 -35.50
N LEU A 51 13.71 -3.69 -36.38
CA LEU A 51 13.12 -2.43 -36.88
C LEU A 51 12.37 -1.60 -35.79
N ARG A 52 12.06 -2.22 -34.65
CA ARG A 52 11.40 -1.58 -33.50
C ARG A 52 12.37 -1.36 -32.33
N ASP A 53 13.65 -1.20 -32.60
CA ASP A 53 14.70 -0.96 -31.62
C ASP A 53 14.81 -2.05 -30.50
N ALA A 54 14.34 -3.25 -30.81
CA ALA A 54 14.53 -4.36 -29.86
C ALA A 54 16.00 -4.77 -29.78
N SER A 55 16.45 -5.08 -28.56
CA SER A 55 17.82 -5.54 -28.38
C SER A 55 18.10 -6.80 -29.23
N PRO A 56 19.34 -7.02 -29.74
CA PRO A 56 19.66 -8.20 -30.54
C PRO A 56 19.32 -9.52 -29.85
N GLY A 57 19.43 -9.57 -28.52
CA GLY A 57 19.04 -10.73 -27.70
C GLY A 57 17.54 -11.01 -27.74
N SER A 58 16.70 -9.98 -27.54
CA SER A 58 15.24 -10.12 -27.56
C SER A 58 14.72 -10.48 -28.96
N ALA A 59 15.25 -9.86 -30.02
CA ALA A 59 14.92 -10.19 -31.41
C ALA A 59 15.23 -11.65 -31.73
N ALA A 60 16.39 -12.16 -31.30
CA ALA A 60 16.79 -13.55 -31.49
C ALA A 60 15.87 -14.54 -30.74
N VAL A 61 15.48 -14.22 -29.51
CA VAL A 61 14.55 -15.05 -28.70
C VAL A 61 13.16 -15.10 -29.35
N LEU A 62 12.59 -13.94 -29.73
CA LEU A 62 11.28 -13.87 -30.39
C LEU A 62 11.27 -14.67 -31.69
N GLY A 63 12.32 -14.55 -32.51
CA GLY A 63 12.46 -15.32 -33.74
C GLY A 63 12.56 -16.82 -33.47
N ARG A 64 13.25 -17.28 -32.41
CA ARG A 64 13.33 -18.71 -32.07
C ARG A 64 11.98 -19.25 -31.62
N ILE A 65 11.23 -18.49 -30.78
CA ILE A 65 9.90 -18.90 -30.34
C ILE A 65 8.95 -19.01 -31.52
N ALA A 66 8.87 -18.00 -32.39
CA ALA A 66 8.00 -18.03 -33.56
C ALA A 66 8.35 -19.18 -34.51
N GLY A 67 9.63 -19.39 -34.77
CA GLY A 67 10.12 -20.52 -35.55
C GLY A 67 9.79 -21.89 -34.93
N GLY A 68 9.95 -22.00 -33.60
CA GLY A 68 9.63 -23.21 -32.83
C GLY A 68 8.14 -23.57 -32.90
N VAL A 69 7.25 -22.58 -32.72
CA VAL A 69 5.79 -22.76 -32.87
C VAL A 69 5.45 -23.22 -34.31
N THR A 70 6.07 -22.60 -35.32
CA THR A 70 5.86 -23.00 -36.73
C THR A 70 6.31 -24.44 -36.97
N VAL A 71 7.47 -24.87 -36.44
CA VAL A 71 7.94 -26.24 -36.51
C VAL A 71 6.98 -27.20 -35.82
N LEU A 72 6.48 -26.86 -34.63
CA LEU A 72 5.50 -27.68 -33.91
C LEU A 72 4.20 -27.89 -34.72
N VAL A 73 3.64 -26.80 -35.24
CA VAL A 73 2.43 -26.87 -36.10
C VAL A 73 2.68 -27.71 -37.35
N SER A 74 3.83 -27.49 -38.01
CA SER A 74 4.19 -28.28 -39.21
C SER A 74 4.37 -29.76 -38.90
N PHE A 75 4.93 -30.09 -37.74
CA PHE A 75 5.07 -31.46 -37.26
C PHE A 75 3.69 -32.13 -37.03
N LEU A 76 2.76 -31.41 -36.36
CA LEU A 76 1.41 -31.92 -36.11
C LEU A 76 0.65 -32.16 -37.42
N VAL A 77 0.75 -31.23 -38.38
CA VAL A 77 0.16 -31.41 -39.72
C VAL A 77 0.77 -32.61 -40.45
N ALA A 78 2.09 -32.75 -40.43
CA ALA A 78 2.77 -33.89 -41.03
C ALA A 78 2.39 -35.21 -40.37
N ALA A 79 2.28 -35.22 -39.03
CA ALA A 79 1.87 -36.42 -38.29
C ALA A 79 0.44 -36.88 -38.64
N SER A 80 -0.51 -35.94 -38.83
CA SER A 80 -1.88 -36.27 -39.23
C SER A 80 -1.97 -36.91 -40.63
N VAL A 81 -1.04 -36.55 -41.52
CA VAL A 81 -0.95 -37.14 -42.86
C VAL A 81 -0.21 -38.48 -42.84
N ALA A 82 0.83 -38.60 -41.99
CA ALA A 82 1.61 -39.85 -41.90
C ALA A 82 0.83 -40.98 -41.26
N PHE A 83 -0.04 -40.69 -40.30
CA PHE A 83 -0.74 -41.67 -39.49
C PHE A 83 -2.27 -41.54 -39.66
N PRO A 84 -2.92 -42.31 -40.51
CA PRO A 84 -4.38 -42.26 -40.71
C PRO A 84 -5.18 -42.56 -39.43
N SER A 85 -4.55 -43.17 -38.43
CA SER A 85 -5.13 -43.43 -37.11
C SER A 85 -5.15 -42.17 -36.19
N VAL A 86 -4.39 -41.14 -36.54
CA VAL A 86 -4.36 -39.87 -35.80
C VAL A 86 -5.36 -38.92 -36.46
N SER A 87 -6.52 -38.79 -35.86
CA SER A 87 -7.55 -37.90 -36.37
C SER A 87 -7.22 -36.44 -36.08
N ALA A 88 -7.77 -35.52 -36.88
CA ALA A 88 -7.68 -34.10 -36.60
C ALA A 88 -8.23 -33.77 -35.18
N ALA A 89 -9.24 -34.52 -34.73
CA ALA A 89 -9.82 -34.37 -33.39
C ALA A 89 -8.79 -34.69 -32.27
N ASP A 90 -7.95 -35.70 -32.46
CA ASP A 90 -6.91 -36.05 -31.48
C ASP A 90 -5.86 -34.96 -31.37
N LEU A 91 -5.50 -34.32 -32.49
CA LEU A 91 -4.59 -33.18 -32.51
C LEU A 91 -5.22 -31.96 -31.84
N PHE A 92 -6.50 -31.69 -32.08
CA PHE A 92 -7.21 -30.61 -31.38
C PHE A 92 -7.31 -30.85 -29.87
N ASN A 93 -7.57 -32.11 -29.46
CA ASN A 93 -7.57 -32.45 -28.02
C ASN A 93 -6.19 -32.25 -27.38
N LEU A 94 -5.12 -32.70 -28.05
CA LEU A 94 -3.75 -32.50 -27.57
C LEU A 94 -3.39 -31.01 -27.46
N LEU A 95 -3.72 -30.23 -28.51
CA LEU A 95 -3.51 -28.76 -28.49
C LEU A 95 -4.39 -28.09 -27.44
N GLY A 96 -5.61 -28.58 -27.21
CA GLY A 96 -6.50 -28.08 -26.17
C GLY A 96 -5.90 -28.25 -24.77
N ILE A 97 -5.47 -29.47 -24.44
CA ILE A 97 -4.83 -29.77 -23.16
C ILE A 97 -3.52 -28.94 -22.99
N GLY A 98 -2.68 -28.94 -24.03
CA GLY A 98 -1.46 -28.15 -24.05
C GLY A 98 -1.72 -26.66 -23.94
N GLY A 99 -2.76 -26.15 -24.61
CA GLY A 99 -3.20 -24.76 -24.57
C GLY A 99 -3.66 -24.33 -23.17
N VAL A 100 -4.41 -25.20 -22.49
CA VAL A 100 -4.81 -24.95 -21.08
C VAL A 100 -3.58 -24.87 -20.18
N ALA A 101 -2.64 -25.80 -20.31
CA ALA A 101 -1.39 -25.76 -19.50
C ALA A 101 -0.58 -24.47 -19.76
N ILE A 102 -0.43 -24.07 -21.02
CA ILE A 102 0.23 -22.81 -21.41
C ILE A 102 -0.56 -21.61 -20.87
N GLY A 103 -1.89 -21.62 -20.98
CA GLY A 103 -2.75 -20.56 -20.45
C GLY A 103 -2.56 -20.33 -18.95
N PHE A 104 -2.46 -21.40 -18.16
CA PHE A 104 -2.14 -21.30 -16.74
C PHE A 104 -0.74 -20.75 -16.48
N ALA A 105 0.25 -21.15 -17.27
CA ALA A 105 1.62 -20.63 -17.14
C ALA A 105 1.72 -19.12 -17.45
N PHE A 106 0.87 -18.61 -18.37
CA PHE A 106 0.84 -17.20 -18.77
C PHE A 106 -0.21 -16.36 -18.04
N ARG A 107 -0.96 -16.95 -17.12
CA ARG A 107 -2.07 -16.29 -16.40
C ARG A 107 -1.67 -14.93 -15.83
N ASP A 108 -0.57 -14.87 -15.08
CA ASP A 108 -0.14 -13.64 -14.41
C ASP A 108 0.31 -12.57 -15.40
N VAL A 109 0.92 -12.97 -16.51
CA VAL A 109 1.31 -12.05 -17.61
C VAL A 109 0.08 -11.42 -18.24
N LEU A 110 -0.93 -12.24 -18.57
CA LEU A 110 -2.18 -11.79 -19.17
C LEU A 110 -2.98 -10.92 -18.20
N GLN A 111 -3.03 -11.29 -16.92
CA GLN A 111 -3.71 -10.51 -15.89
C GLN A 111 -3.11 -9.11 -15.76
N ASN A 112 -1.79 -8.99 -15.72
CA ASN A 112 -1.12 -7.69 -15.65
C ASN A 112 -1.30 -6.87 -16.92
N LEU A 113 -1.27 -7.49 -18.09
CA LEU A 113 -1.53 -6.82 -19.37
C LEU A 113 -2.97 -6.27 -19.41
N LEU A 114 -3.97 -7.08 -19.09
CA LEU A 114 -5.37 -6.66 -19.08
C LEU A 114 -5.62 -5.56 -18.05
N ALA A 115 -5.07 -5.70 -16.84
CA ALA A 115 -5.14 -4.67 -15.80
C ALA A 115 -4.52 -3.35 -16.29
N GLY A 116 -3.36 -3.38 -16.92
CA GLY A 116 -2.73 -2.19 -17.50
C GLY A 116 -3.59 -1.50 -18.56
N ILE A 117 -4.20 -2.28 -19.48
CA ILE A 117 -5.13 -1.75 -20.47
C ILE A 117 -6.35 -1.11 -19.78
N LEU A 118 -6.93 -1.78 -18.77
CA LEU A 118 -8.09 -1.26 -18.05
C LEU A 118 -7.75 0.01 -17.28
N ILE A 119 -6.58 0.10 -16.63
CA ILE A 119 -6.12 1.33 -15.96
C ILE A 119 -6.04 2.49 -16.96
N LEU A 120 -5.47 2.25 -18.14
CA LEU A 120 -5.36 3.29 -19.19
C LEU A 120 -6.72 3.73 -19.76
N LEU A 121 -7.70 2.81 -19.85
CA LEU A 121 -9.03 3.09 -20.36
C LEU A 121 -9.92 3.78 -19.33
N THR A 122 -9.97 3.25 -18.10
CA THR A 122 -10.86 3.74 -17.04
C THR A 122 -10.27 4.91 -16.27
N ARG A 123 -8.94 5.06 -16.31
CA ARG A 123 -8.18 6.13 -15.67
C ARG A 123 -8.56 6.38 -14.22
N PRO A 124 -8.53 5.36 -13.35
CA PRO A 124 -8.81 5.58 -11.94
C PRO A 124 -7.83 6.56 -11.30
N PHE A 125 -6.61 6.63 -11.82
CA PHE A 125 -5.58 7.64 -11.56
C PHE A 125 -4.86 7.98 -12.88
N VAL A 126 -4.14 9.08 -12.92
CA VAL A 126 -3.38 9.52 -14.08
C VAL A 126 -1.91 9.72 -13.73
N ILE A 127 -1.05 9.84 -14.76
CA ILE A 127 0.37 10.20 -14.57
C ILE A 127 0.44 11.58 -13.91
N GLY A 128 1.22 11.67 -12.83
CA GLY A 128 1.34 12.85 -11.99
C GLY A 128 0.52 12.78 -10.70
N ASP A 129 -0.44 11.87 -10.58
CA ASP A 129 -1.17 11.66 -9.34
C ASP A 129 -0.27 11.08 -8.26
N GLN A 130 -0.57 11.47 -7.01
CA GLN A 130 0.02 10.86 -5.83
C GLN A 130 -0.90 9.76 -5.31
N ILE A 131 -0.37 8.54 -5.28
CA ILE A 131 -1.12 7.36 -4.84
C ILE A 131 -0.40 6.65 -3.70
N ARG A 132 -1.19 5.96 -2.87
CA ARG A 132 -0.70 4.98 -1.90
C ARG A 132 -1.24 3.61 -2.26
N ALA A 133 -0.33 2.66 -2.47
CA ALA A 133 -0.60 1.27 -2.79
C ALA A 133 0.15 0.38 -1.78
N GLY A 134 -0.59 -0.26 -0.88
CA GLY A 134 0.00 -1.01 0.24
C GLY A 134 0.87 -0.10 1.12
N SER A 135 2.13 -0.47 1.30
CA SER A 135 3.13 0.30 2.07
C SER A 135 3.82 1.41 1.26
N PHE A 136 3.60 1.46 -0.05
CA PHE A 136 4.28 2.41 -0.92
C PHE A 136 3.42 3.63 -1.21
N GLU A 137 4.03 4.81 -1.14
CA GLU A 137 3.39 6.09 -1.49
C GLU A 137 4.32 6.89 -2.39
N GLY A 138 3.76 7.50 -3.43
CA GLY A 138 4.55 8.30 -4.37
C GLY A 138 3.73 8.85 -5.52
N THR A 139 4.42 9.44 -6.48
CA THR A 139 3.84 10.00 -7.69
C THR A 139 3.92 8.99 -8.83
N VAL A 140 2.82 8.80 -9.55
CA VAL A 140 2.79 7.97 -10.77
C VAL A 140 3.63 8.63 -11.84
N GLU A 141 4.72 7.99 -12.26
CA GLU A 141 5.59 8.46 -13.35
C GLU A 141 5.10 7.97 -14.71
N ASP A 142 4.73 6.69 -14.78
CA ASP A 142 4.33 6.06 -16.04
C ASP A 142 3.49 4.79 -15.78
N VAL A 143 2.72 4.38 -16.78
CA VAL A 143 1.94 3.15 -16.76
C VAL A 143 2.39 2.27 -17.92
N TRP A 144 3.24 1.30 -17.61
CA TRP A 144 3.73 0.32 -18.59
C TRP A 144 2.72 -0.81 -18.79
N VAL A 145 2.95 -1.60 -19.82
CA VAL A 145 2.08 -2.73 -20.22
C VAL A 145 1.77 -3.69 -19.06
N ARG A 146 2.74 -3.99 -18.19
CA ARG A 146 2.59 -4.95 -17.08
C ARG A 146 2.74 -4.37 -15.68
N ALA A 147 3.24 -3.15 -15.57
CA ALA A 147 3.54 -2.52 -14.28
C ALA A 147 3.37 -1.01 -14.38
N THR A 148 2.96 -0.38 -13.30
CA THR A 148 2.95 1.07 -13.12
C THR A 148 4.22 1.49 -12.39
N VAL A 149 4.82 2.56 -12.84
CA VAL A 149 6.03 3.15 -12.28
C VAL A 149 5.64 4.21 -11.28
N LEU A 150 6.03 4.02 -10.03
CA LEU A 150 5.82 4.98 -8.95
C LEU A 150 7.17 5.56 -8.52
N ARG A 151 7.25 6.90 -8.38
CA ARG A 151 8.39 7.58 -7.78
C ARG A 151 8.04 8.02 -6.37
N THR A 152 8.75 7.49 -5.39
CA THR A 152 8.58 7.85 -3.97
C THR A 152 9.13 9.25 -3.69
N TYR A 153 8.82 9.79 -2.52
CA TYR A 153 9.25 11.14 -2.13
C TYR A 153 10.76 11.24 -1.82
N ASP A 154 11.40 10.12 -1.52
CA ASP A 154 12.86 9.95 -1.39
C ASP A 154 13.54 9.61 -2.72
N ASN A 155 12.82 9.81 -3.85
CA ASN A 155 13.31 9.66 -5.22
C ASN A 155 13.68 8.21 -5.61
N GLN A 156 13.07 7.20 -4.97
CA GLN A 156 13.19 5.82 -5.40
C GLN A 156 12.12 5.49 -6.45
N ARG A 157 12.46 4.59 -7.38
CA ARG A 157 11.53 4.09 -8.38
C ARG A 157 11.00 2.73 -7.97
N ILE A 158 9.69 2.59 -7.88
CA ILE A 158 8.99 1.36 -7.54
C ILE A 158 8.17 0.91 -8.73
N LEU A 159 8.28 -0.37 -9.08
CA LEU A 159 7.49 -1.00 -10.12
C LEU A 159 6.41 -1.84 -9.46
N ILE A 160 5.15 -1.44 -9.60
CA ILE A 160 4.01 -2.15 -9.02
C ILE A 160 3.29 -2.88 -10.16
N PRO A 161 3.08 -4.21 -10.08
CA PRO A 161 2.31 -4.95 -11.07
C PRO A 161 0.92 -4.34 -11.26
N ASN A 162 0.47 -4.16 -12.51
CA ASN A 162 -0.82 -3.54 -12.79
C ASN A 162 -2.00 -4.31 -12.17
N ALA A 163 -1.92 -5.63 -12.15
CA ALA A 163 -2.94 -6.48 -11.52
C ALA A 163 -3.13 -6.16 -10.04
N THR A 164 -2.05 -5.88 -9.31
CA THR A 164 -2.10 -5.45 -7.89
C THR A 164 -2.84 -4.13 -7.74
N LEU A 165 -2.52 -3.13 -8.56
CA LEU A 165 -3.19 -1.82 -8.51
C LEU A 165 -4.66 -1.87 -8.93
N PHE A 166 -5.03 -2.82 -9.78
CA PHE A 166 -6.41 -2.96 -10.25
C PHE A 166 -7.29 -3.75 -9.27
N VAL A 167 -6.73 -4.72 -8.54
CA VAL A 167 -7.47 -5.61 -7.63
C VAL A 167 -7.46 -5.08 -6.20
N ASP A 168 -6.34 -4.51 -5.75
CA ASP A 168 -6.17 -4.06 -4.38
C ASP A 168 -6.74 -2.65 -4.15
N LYS A 169 -6.95 -2.32 -2.87
CA LYS A 169 -7.35 -0.97 -2.48
C LYS A 169 -6.18 -0.02 -2.65
N ILE A 170 -6.38 1.02 -3.42
CA ILE A 170 -5.44 2.13 -3.57
C ILE A 170 -6.07 3.41 -3.04
N THR A 171 -5.25 4.29 -2.48
CA THR A 171 -5.67 5.65 -2.08
C THR A 171 -5.07 6.65 -3.05
N ILE A 172 -5.90 7.41 -3.73
CA ILE A 172 -5.44 8.48 -4.61
C ILE A 172 -5.50 9.77 -3.80
N ILE A 173 -4.32 10.27 -3.42
CA ILE A 173 -4.17 11.40 -2.52
C ILE A 173 -4.60 12.70 -3.20
N THR A 174 -4.37 12.80 -4.52
CA THR A 174 -4.67 13.95 -5.37
C THR A 174 -6.00 13.83 -6.10
N ALA A 175 -6.86 12.85 -5.74
CA ALA A 175 -8.16 12.66 -6.39
C ALA A 175 -9.11 13.86 -6.25
N HIS A 176 -8.94 14.66 -5.21
CA HIS A 176 -9.71 15.86 -4.93
C HIS A 176 -8.78 17.05 -4.68
N ASP A 177 -9.21 18.23 -5.00
CA ASP A 177 -8.41 19.46 -4.85
C ASP A 177 -8.07 19.75 -3.38
N LYS A 178 -8.94 19.36 -2.45
CA LYS A 178 -8.81 19.65 -1.03
C LYS A 178 -8.65 18.39 -0.20
N ARG A 179 -7.74 18.46 0.80
CA ARG A 179 -7.48 17.36 1.73
C ARG A 179 -7.60 17.82 3.17
N ARG A 180 -8.27 17.02 4.00
CA ARG A 180 -8.31 17.25 5.45
C ARG A 180 -7.11 16.59 6.13
N LEU A 181 -6.39 17.38 6.92
CA LEU A 181 -5.34 16.92 7.81
C LEU A 181 -5.84 16.92 9.25
N ALA A 182 -5.17 16.15 10.10
CA ALA A 182 -5.45 16.11 11.52
C ALA A 182 -4.18 15.74 12.29
N PHE A 183 -4.05 16.29 13.50
CA PHE A 183 -3.03 15.87 14.45
C PHE A 183 -3.61 15.80 15.86
N PRO A 184 -3.16 14.85 16.69
CA PRO A 184 -3.54 14.73 18.08
C PRO A 184 -2.75 15.71 18.93
N LEU A 185 -3.35 16.17 20.01
CA LEU A 185 -2.69 16.94 21.09
C LEU A 185 -3.40 16.64 22.41
N THR A 186 -2.74 16.91 23.53
CA THR A 186 -3.31 16.74 24.86
C THR A 186 -3.13 18.04 25.64
N ILE A 187 -4.17 18.49 26.32
CA ILE A 187 -4.14 19.64 27.21
C ILE A 187 -4.27 19.19 28.67
N GLY A 188 -3.89 20.04 29.62
CA GLY A 188 -3.97 19.73 31.04
C GLY A 188 -5.39 19.44 31.52
N ASN A 189 -5.53 18.58 32.53
CA ASN A 189 -6.84 18.27 33.13
C ASN A 189 -7.52 19.47 33.82
N GLY A 190 -6.75 20.48 34.18
CA GLY A 190 -7.25 21.71 34.81
C GLY A 190 -7.65 22.81 33.84
N ASP A 191 -7.37 22.63 32.54
CA ASP A 191 -7.59 23.68 31.55
C ASP A 191 -9.04 23.70 31.03
N ASP A 192 -9.52 24.88 30.62
CA ASP A 192 -10.83 25.04 30.02
C ASP A 192 -10.79 24.55 28.56
N ILE A 193 -11.51 23.46 28.30
CA ILE A 193 -11.65 22.85 26.98
C ILE A 193 -12.22 23.83 25.94
N LYS A 194 -13.12 24.74 26.36
CA LYS A 194 -13.74 25.70 25.43
C LYS A 194 -12.71 26.75 25.01
N GLU A 195 -11.94 27.21 25.93
CA GLU A 195 -10.86 28.18 25.69
C GLU A 195 -9.75 27.54 24.84
N ALA A 196 -9.30 26.34 25.19
CA ALA A 196 -8.33 25.60 24.39
C ALA A 196 -8.79 25.41 22.95
N ARG A 197 -10.05 25.02 22.75
CA ARG A 197 -10.65 24.90 21.41
C ARG A 197 -10.61 26.22 20.65
N ARG A 198 -10.98 27.31 21.29
CA ARG A 198 -10.96 28.65 20.67
C ARG A 198 -9.56 29.03 20.21
N VAL A 199 -8.57 28.87 21.08
CA VAL A 199 -7.17 29.17 20.81
C VAL A 199 -6.63 28.32 19.65
N ILE A 200 -6.89 27.01 19.66
CA ILE A 200 -6.45 26.09 18.60
C ILE A 200 -7.05 26.50 17.25
N VAL A 201 -8.37 26.75 17.21
CA VAL A 201 -9.05 27.11 15.97
C VAL A 201 -8.56 28.43 15.41
N GLU A 202 -8.29 29.42 16.27
CA GLU A 202 -7.79 30.73 15.88
C GLU A 202 -6.34 30.64 15.35
N ALA A 203 -5.48 29.90 16.03
CA ALA A 203 -4.11 29.63 15.57
C ALA A 203 -4.08 28.94 14.20
N LEU A 204 -4.95 27.94 13.99
CA LEU A 204 -5.07 27.25 12.71
C LEU A 204 -5.57 28.16 11.59
N ARG A 205 -6.49 29.10 11.88
CA ARG A 205 -6.97 30.08 10.87
C ARG A 205 -5.88 31.02 10.40
N GLY A 206 -4.93 31.34 11.27
CA GLY A 206 -3.79 32.18 10.96
C GLY A 206 -2.60 31.43 10.37
N THR A 207 -2.73 30.12 10.12
CA THR A 207 -1.61 29.28 9.65
C THR A 207 -1.59 29.24 8.11
N ASP A 208 -0.42 29.46 7.53
CA ASP A 208 -0.20 29.33 6.08
C ASP A 208 -0.51 27.90 5.61
N GLY A 209 -1.21 27.82 4.47
CA GLY A 209 -1.62 26.53 3.88
C GLY A 209 -2.93 25.97 4.42
N VAL A 210 -3.50 26.55 5.49
CA VAL A 210 -4.83 26.19 6.01
C VAL A 210 -5.91 26.95 5.22
N LEU A 211 -6.91 26.22 4.74
CA LEU A 211 -8.02 26.81 3.98
C LEU A 211 -8.96 27.63 4.87
N ALA A 212 -9.18 28.89 4.51
CA ALA A 212 -10.06 29.79 5.21
C ALA A 212 -11.57 29.49 4.99
N ASP A 213 -11.93 28.92 3.82
CA ASP A 213 -13.31 28.60 3.43
C ASP A 213 -13.89 27.39 4.21
N ARG A 214 -13.02 26.61 4.85
CA ARG A 214 -13.39 25.46 5.69
C ARG A 214 -12.81 25.63 7.08
N SER A 215 -13.67 26.09 8.01
CA SER A 215 -13.23 26.34 9.39
C SER A 215 -12.50 25.15 9.98
N PRO A 216 -11.30 25.36 10.56
CA PRO A 216 -10.62 24.35 11.37
C PRO A 216 -11.49 23.94 12.58
N GLU A 217 -11.25 22.75 13.09
CA GLU A 217 -11.98 22.18 14.23
C GLU A 217 -10.97 21.64 15.25
N ALA A 218 -11.32 21.77 16.53
CA ALA A 218 -10.63 21.10 17.63
C ALA A 218 -11.65 20.29 18.43
N LEU A 219 -11.52 18.97 18.40
CA LEU A 219 -12.49 18.03 18.99
C LEU A 219 -11.83 17.27 20.14
N VAL A 220 -12.52 17.15 21.27
CA VAL A 220 -12.12 16.22 22.32
C VAL A 220 -12.34 14.81 21.82
N THR A 221 -11.32 13.97 21.96
CA THR A 221 -11.32 12.57 21.51
C THR A 221 -11.23 11.58 22.65
N GLY A 222 -10.82 12.04 23.84
CA GLY A 222 -10.73 11.19 25.02
C GLY A 222 -10.28 11.95 26.27
N LEU A 223 -10.31 11.24 27.39
CA LEU A 223 -9.68 11.65 28.63
C LEU A 223 -8.49 10.70 28.83
N GLY A 224 -7.30 11.23 28.63
CA GLY A 224 -6.05 10.49 28.72
C GLY A 224 -5.50 10.42 30.14
N ALA A 225 -4.45 9.65 30.33
CA ALA A 225 -3.78 9.50 31.62
C ALA A 225 -3.10 10.81 32.08
N ALA A 226 -2.64 11.66 31.14
CA ALA A 226 -1.93 12.90 31.44
C ALA A 226 -2.81 14.15 31.29
N GLY A 227 -3.97 14.05 30.60
CA GLY A 227 -4.79 15.22 30.29
C GLY A 227 -5.98 14.88 29.41
N VAL A 228 -6.57 15.93 28.82
CA VAL A 228 -7.68 15.81 27.88
C VAL A 228 -7.13 15.68 26.47
N ASP A 229 -7.40 14.55 25.82
CA ASP A 229 -6.99 14.30 24.45
C ASP A 229 -7.89 15.03 23.46
N MET A 230 -7.27 15.76 22.56
CA MET A 230 -7.94 16.49 21.50
C MET A 230 -7.36 16.15 20.14
N THR A 231 -8.15 16.37 19.11
CA THR A 231 -7.68 16.28 17.71
C THR A 231 -8.01 17.59 16.99
N ALA A 232 -6.96 18.25 16.52
CA ALA A 232 -7.07 19.40 15.63
C ALA A 232 -7.23 18.93 14.18
N ARG A 233 -8.17 19.52 13.44
CA ARG A 233 -8.48 19.19 12.05
C ARG A 233 -8.56 20.45 11.21
N PHE A 234 -8.00 20.39 10.02
CA PHE A 234 -8.03 21.50 9.08
C PHE A 234 -7.92 21.01 7.63
N TRP A 235 -8.22 21.86 6.68
CA TRP A 235 -8.18 21.54 5.26
C TRP A 235 -7.07 22.30 4.56
N ILE A 236 -6.47 21.66 3.55
CA ILE A 236 -5.43 22.22 2.70
C ILE A 236 -5.81 22.12 1.22
N ASP A 237 -5.23 22.99 0.40
CA ASP A 237 -5.25 23.00 -1.06
C ASP A 237 -3.92 23.60 -1.53
N PRO A 238 -3.10 22.89 -2.33
CA PRO A 238 -3.34 21.57 -2.93
C PRO A 238 -3.13 20.39 -1.94
N PRO A 239 -3.68 19.20 -2.27
CA PRO A 239 -3.64 18.03 -1.37
C PRO A 239 -2.31 17.26 -1.40
N ARG A 240 -1.30 17.77 -2.07
CA ARG A 240 -0.01 17.10 -2.31
C ARG A 240 0.72 16.81 -1.00
N ARG A 241 1.54 15.77 -1.01
CA ARG A 241 2.30 15.34 0.17
C ARG A 241 3.18 16.44 0.76
N ARG A 242 3.89 17.19 -0.09
CA ARG A 242 4.76 18.28 0.36
C ARG A 242 3.94 19.35 1.09
N ASP A 243 2.90 19.85 0.45
CA ASP A 243 2.04 20.90 1.02
C ASP A 243 1.39 20.43 2.33
N ALA A 244 1.04 19.12 2.41
CA ALA A 244 0.48 18.53 3.62
C ALA A 244 1.50 18.46 4.77
N VAL A 245 2.77 18.18 4.49
CA VAL A 245 3.83 18.13 5.51
C VAL A 245 4.14 19.53 5.99
N ASP A 246 4.32 20.48 5.09
CA ASP A 246 4.63 21.89 5.42
C ASP A 246 3.47 22.51 6.23
N ALA A 247 2.22 22.34 5.78
CA ALA A 247 1.05 22.84 6.51
C ALA A 247 0.88 22.18 7.89
N LEU A 248 1.23 20.90 8.02
CA LEU A 248 1.15 20.20 9.31
C LEU A 248 2.20 20.72 10.29
N ASP A 249 3.43 20.96 9.82
CA ASP A 249 4.52 21.52 10.62
C ASP A 249 4.17 22.91 11.15
N TYR A 250 3.72 23.82 10.26
CA TYR A 250 3.28 25.15 10.66
C TYR A 250 2.08 25.11 11.60
N ALA A 251 1.10 24.24 11.35
CA ALA A 251 -0.08 24.11 12.19
C ALA A 251 0.27 23.64 13.61
N ILE A 252 1.13 22.64 13.75
CA ILE A 252 1.57 22.14 15.06
C ILE A 252 2.37 23.22 15.80
N SER A 253 3.27 23.89 15.14
CA SER A 253 4.10 24.95 15.71
C SER A 253 3.25 26.11 16.21
N ASN A 254 2.37 26.64 15.36
CA ASN A 254 1.51 27.77 15.71
C ASN A 254 0.54 27.43 16.84
N VAL A 255 -0.06 26.23 16.80
CA VAL A 255 -0.96 25.78 17.88
C VAL A 255 -0.22 25.64 19.20
N LYS A 256 0.99 25.08 19.20
CA LYS A 256 1.82 24.98 20.40
C LYS A 256 2.12 26.36 21.00
N GLU A 257 2.56 27.31 20.16
CA GLU A 257 2.88 28.67 20.59
C GLU A 257 1.64 29.39 21.16
N ALA A 258 0.49 29.29 20.47
CA ALA A 258 -0.75 29.91 20.90
C ALA A 258 -1.27 29.35 22.23
N LEU A 259 -1.22 28.02 22.43
CA LEU A 259 -1.61 27.36 23.67
C LEU A 259 -0.70 27.80 24.83
N THR A 260 0.61 27.82 24.58
CA THR A 260 1.59 28.27 25.57
C THR A 260 1.37 29.75 25.96
N ALA A 261 1.12 30.61 24.97
CA ALA A 261 0.83 32.03 25.20
C ALA A 261 -0.49 32.27 25.98
N ALA A 262 -1.47 31.37 25.80
CA ALA A 262 -2.75 31.39 26.50
C ALA A 262 -2.66 30.77 27.92
N GLY A 263 -1.50 30.26 28.33
CA GLY A 263 -1.31 29.61 29.63
C GLY A 263 -1.96 28.22 29.74
N ILE A 264 -2.30 27.60 28.59
CA ILE A 264 -2.85 26.26 28.54
C ILE A 264 -1.71 25.23 28.59
N ASP A 265 -1.80 24.30 29.54
CA ASP A 265 -0.76 23.33 29.78
C ASP A 265 -0.74 22.23 28.68
N LEU A 266 0.46 21.90 28.20
CA LEU A 266 0.74 20.75 27.37
C LEU A 266 1.41 19.69 28.26
N PRO A 267 0.64 18.79 28.87
CA PRO A 267 1.09 18.00 30.00
C PRO A 267 2.17 17.00 29.61
N TYR A 268 3.19 16.89 30.46
CA TYR A 268 4.13 15.78 30.41
C TYR A 268 3.50 14.52 31.01
N PRO A 269 3.95 13.33 30.63
CA PRO A 269 3.61 12.10 31.33
C PRO A 269 4.03 12.24 32.80
N THR A 270 3.05 12.31 33.71
CA THR A 270 3.28 12.45 35.14
C THR A 270 2.94 11.17 35.86
N SER A 271 3.76 10.76 36.81
CA SER A 271 3.49 9.66 37.71
C SER A 271 3.34 10.18 39.12
N GLN A 272 2.24 9.86 39.78
CA GLN A 272 2.07 10.10 41.20
C GLN A 272 2.64 8.92 41.96
N VAL A 273 3.72 9.13 42.71
CA VAL A 273 4.29 8.11 43.60
C VAL A 273 3.72 8.32 45.02
N LEU A 274 2.90 7.37 45.43
CA LEU A 274 2.37 7.35 46.80
C LEU A 274 3.35 6.53 47.65
N LEU A 275 3.99 7.21 48.60
CA LEU A 275 4.86 6.58 49.59
C LEU A 275 4.00 6.19 50.77
N HIS A 276 3.79 4.91 51.00
CA HIS A 276 3.09 4.38 52.18
C HIS A 276 4.10 4.17 53.29
N ASP A 277 3.73 4.60 54.47
CA ASP A 277 4.48 4.29 55.69
C ASP A 277 4.29 2.80 56.01
N GLN A 278 5.39 2.05 55.92
CA GLN A 278 5.43 0.59 56.20
C GLN A 278 6.12 0.30 57.51
N THR A 279 5.99 1.20 58.49
CA THR A 279 6.48 0.92 59.85
C THR A 279 5.64 -0.18 60.52
N GLU A 280 6.22 -0.91 61.47
CA GLU A 280 5.51 -1.95 62.21
C GLU A 280 4.19 -1.46 62.84
N ALA A 281 4.08 -0.17 63.17
CA ALA A 281 2.89 0.47 63.71
C ALA A 281 1.75 0.63 62.67
N ALA A 282 2.06 0.63 61.38
CA ALA A 282 1.11 0.79 60.28
C ALA A 282 0.95 -0.43 59.40
N ASP A 283 1.69 -1.50 59.66
CA ASP A 283 1.68 -2.70 58.84
C ASP A 283 0.30 -3.38 58.85
N GLY A 284 -0.26 -3.54 57.65
CA GLY A 284 -1.57 -4.14 57.43
C GLY A 284 -2.79 -3.25 57.75
N ASP A 285 -2.61 -2.06 58.39
CA ASP A 285 -3.72 -1.17 58.70
C ASP A 285 -3.69 0.11 57.81
N ARG A 286 -4.50 0.09 56.74
CA ARG A 286 -4.62 1.20 55.79
C ARG A 286 -5.10 2.51 56.46
N THR A 287 -5.78 2.45 57.55
CA THR A 287 -6.26 3.65 58.28
C THR A 287 -5.14 4.40 59.00
N ARG A 288 -4.05 3.69 59.31
CA ARG A 288 -2.84 4.25 59.90
C ARG A 288 -1.75 4.63 58.91
N GLN A 289 -1.83 4.15 57.70
CA GLN A 289 -0.89 4.47 56.63
C GLN A 289 -1.11 5.93 56.18
N ARG A 290 -0.02 6.68 56.07
CA ARG A 290 -0.05 8.07 55.58
C ARG A 290 0.53 8.15 54.20
N GLU A 291 -0.09 8.96 53.36
CA GLU A 291 0.44 9.27 52.04
C GLU A 291 1.41 10.44 52.15
N GLY A 292 2.59 10.27 51.53
CA GLY A 292 3.64 11.29 51.50
C GLY A 292 4.84 11.01 52.40
N TRP A 293 5.99 11.55 52.05
CA TRP A 293 7.24 11.42 52.79
C TRP A 293 7.93 12.80 52.94
N PRO A 294 8.37 13.21 54.13
CA PRO A 294 8.18 12.54 55.44
C PRO A 294 6.73 12.66 55.92
N ALA A 295 6.30 11.65 56.71
CA ALA A 295 4.95 11.63 57.29
C ALA A 295 4.68 12.88 58.12
N GLY A 296 3.94 13.82 57.59
CA GLY A 296 3.53 15.03 58.29
C GLY A 296 2.39 14.73 59.28
N LYS A 297 2.25 15.57 60.30
CA LYS A 297 1.13 15.47 61.25
C LYS A 297 -0.23 15.86 60.65
N SER A 298 -0.24 16.37 59.43
CA SER A 298 -1.46 16.83 58.73
C SER A 298 -1.68 15.97 57.48
N PRO A 299 -2.96 15.64 57.13
CA PRO A 299 -3.23 14.93 55.87
C PRO A 299 -2.80 15.77 54.67
N PRO A 300 -2.34 15.14 53.59
CA PRO A 300 -1.95 15.87 52.38
C PRO A 300 -3.15 16.66 51.84
N ARG A 301 -2.90 17.92 51.51
CA ARG A 301 -3.93 18.81 50.94
C ARG A 301 -3.97 18.65 49.45
N ALA A 302 -5.16 18.68 48.87
CA ALA A 302 -5.30 18.73 47.41
C ALA A 302 -4.65 20.00 46.83
N ARG A 303 -3.96 19.89 45.72
CA ARG A 303 -3.22 21.00 45.09
C ARG A 303 -4.08 22.25 44.89
N TRP A 304 -5.36 22.11 44.55
CA TRP A 304 -6.29 23.23 44.40
C TRP A 304 -6.60 23.97 45.71
N GLN A 305 -6.45 23.31 46.85
CA GLN A 305 -6.56 23.97 48.18
C GLN A 305 -5.35 24.81 48.50
N VAL A 306 -4.15 24.32 48.14
CA VAL A 306 -2.89 25.06 48.32
C VAL A 306 -2.86 26.29 47.44
N LEU A 307 -3.22 26.17 46.18
CA LEU A 307 -3.25 27.27 45.21
C LEU A 307 -4.29 28.35 45.58
N ARG A 308 -5.42 27.98 46.20
CA ARG A 308 -6.39 28.98 46.71
C ARG A 308 -5.90 29.77 47.92
N GLU A 309 -5.03 29.18 48.73
CA GLU A 309 -4.44 29.90 49.88
C GLU A 309 -3.35 30.84 49.41
N GLU A 310 -2.60 30.54 48.37
CA GLU A 310 -1.59 31.41 47.77
C GLU A 310 -2.23 32.62 47.05
N ASP A 311 -3.43 32.50 46.52
CA ASP A 311 -4.16 33.58 45.83
C ASP A 311 -4.94 34.50 46.82
N GLN A 312 -4.99 34.21 48.13
CA GLN A 312 -5.55 35.14 49.10
C GLN A 312 -4.47 36.14 49.51
N PRO A 313 -4.63 37.44 49.19
CA PRO A 313 -3.70 38.46 49.67
C PRO A 313 -3.68 38.42 51.20
N GLU A 314 -2.46 38.33 51.78
CA GLU A 314 -2.26 38.41 53.22
C GLU A 314 -3.04 39.59 53.76
N GLY A 315 -4.12 39.29 54.51
CA GLY A 315 -4.93 40.29 55.15
C GLY A 315 -4.09 41.04 56.19
N HIS A 316 -3.79 42.29 55.88
CA HIS A 316 -3.26 43.22 56.86
C HIS A 316 -4.18 43.19 58.09
N THR A 317 -3.71 42.54 59.14
CA THR A 317 -4.24 42.71 60.50
C THR A 317 -3.93 44.12 60.94
N VAL A 318 -4.91 45.03 60.78
CA VAL A 318 -4.88 46.34 61.41
C VAL A 318 -5.07 46.12 62.91
N GLU A 319 -3.98 46.22 63.67
CA GLU A 319 -3.98 46.29 65.10
C GLU A 319 -4.77 47.55 65.54
N ARG A 320 -5.98 47.37 66.03
CA ARG A 320 -6.71 48.42 66.73
C ARG A 320 -6.03 48.66 68.13
N LYS A 321 -5.26 49.69 68.22
CA LYS A 321 -4.90 50.31 69.54
C LYS A 321 -6.17 50.81 70.22
N ASP A 322 -6.61 50.09 71.23
CA ASP A 322 -7.55 50.63 72.20
C ASP A 322 -6.83 51.71 73.07
N GLU A 323 -7.15 52.95 72.81
CA GLU A 323 -6.96 54.01 73.79
C GLU A 323 -8.11 54.02 74.80
N ARG A 324 -7.83 53.66 76.02
CA ARG A 324 -8.67 54.00 77.14
C ARG A 324 -7.87 54.92 78.12
N VAL A 325 -8.42 56.06 78.31
CA VAL A 325 -8.29 56.82 79.59
C VAL A 325 -9.61 56.71 80.24
#